data_508d673fb264694eb351b6e46d458ef8
#
_entry.id   508d673fb264694eb351b6e46d458ef8
#
_cell.length_a   1.000
_cell.length_b   1.000
_cell.length_c   1.000
_cell.angle_alpha   90.00
_cell.angle_beta   90.00
_cell.angle_gamma   90.00
#
_symmetry.space_group_name_H-M   'P 1'
#
loop_
_entity.id
_entity.type
_entity.pdbx_description
1 polymer ?
#
loop_
_entity_poly.entity_id
_entity_poly.type
_entity_poly.pdbx_seq_one_letter_code
_entity_poly.pdbx_strand_id
1 'polypeptide(L)'
;MLEPSFLCESMGLQGRMDLLQSDGKNLIELKSGKADGWNGVIRAKASHALQMALYKEVLFYNLDILREEVRSYLFYSAYPKLYAERSAKGQIQKAISLRNQIVANEIRLKNGEGKALLEHLTSDSFNERNDQSKLWCCYQRPQIEAWLMPFRQASPLEKAYFYHFLSFTEKEQFLSKTGDSKLDSSRGFADIWNADLTTK
;
A
#
# COMPACT_ATOMS: atom_id res chain seq x y z
N MET A 1 -22.47 8.59 3.81
CA MET A 1 -22.09 7.62 2.75
C MET A 1 -21.42 6.44 3.43
N LEU A 2 -21.88 5.23 3.14
CA LEU A 2 -21.26 3.98 3.60
C LEU A 2 -20.37 3.45 2.46
N GLU A 3 -19.18 3.05 2.82
CA GLU A 3 -18.18 2.44 1.91
C GLU A 3 -17.94 3.20 0.58
N PRO A 4 -17.83 4.55 0.59
CA PRO A 4 -17.53 5.27 -0.64
C PRO A 4 -16.14 4.89 -1.16
N SER A 5 -16.06 4.59 -2.45
CA SER A 5 -14.80 4.28 -3.13
C SER A 5 -14.30 5.49 -3.90
N PHE A 6 -13.00 5.70 -3.87
CA PHE A 6 -12.35 6.84 -4.51
C PHE A 6 -11.16 6.39 -5.36
N LEU A 7 -11.01 7.04 -6.50
CA LEU A 7 -9.80 7.03 -7.31
C LEU A 7 -9.20 8.43 -7.24
N CYS A 8 -7.94 8.54 -6.83
CA CYS A 8 -7.22 9.80 -6.75
C CYS A 8 -6.07 9.78 -7.76
N GLU A 9 -6.30 10.34 -8.93
CA GLU A 9 -5.32 10.36 -10.03
C GLU A 9 -4.06 11.12 -9.65
N SER A 10 -4.23 12.29 -9.02
CA SER A 10 -3.13 13.17 -8.62
C SER A 10 -2.12 12.48 -7.70
N MET A 11 -2.55 11.49 -6.94
CA MET A 11 -1.70 10.73 -6.04
C MET A 11 -1.46 9.29 -6.52
N GLY A 12 -2.13 8.83 -7.58
CA GLY A 12 -2.09 7.43 -8.02
C GLY A 12 -2.53 6.46 -6.92
N LEU A 13 -3.57 6.82 -6.19
CA LEU A 13 -4.12 6.04 -5.09
C LEU A 13 -5.59 5.73 -5.34
N GLN A 14 -5.99 4.55 -4.91
CA GLN A 14 -7.39 4.19 -4.79
C GLN A 14 -7.68 3.72 -3.37
N GLY A 15 -8.90 3.91 -2.91
CA GLY A 15 -9.28 3.49 -1.58
C GLY A 15 -10.78 3.45 -1.39
N ARG A 16 -11.21 2.69 -0.38
CA ARG A 16 -12.57 2.64 0.09
C ARG A 16 -12.57 3.05 1.55
N MET A 17 -13.35 4.05 1.89
CA MET A 17 -13.54 4.51 3.27
C MET A 17 -14.73 3.77 3.87
N ASP A 18 -14.70 3.46 5.18
CA ASP A 18 -15.83 2.74 5.77
C ASP A 18 -17.04 3.64 5.92
N LEU A 19 -16.86 4.87 6.44
CA LEU A 19 -17.94 5.82 6.60
C LEU A 19 -17.44 7.26 6.41
N LEU A 20 -18.09 7.96 5.48
CA LEU A 20 -17.88 9.38 5.24
C LEU A 20 -19.21 10.13 5.39
N GLN A 21 -19.22 11.18 6.20
CA GLN A 21 -20.39 12.05 6.31
C GLN A 21 -20.68 12.75 4.97
N SER A 22 -21.93 13.13 4.73
CA SER A 22 -22.35 13.68 3.42
C SER A 22 -21.66 15.00 3.04
N ASP A 23 -21.20 15.76 4.04
CA ASP A 23 -20.42 17.00 3.85
C ASP A 23 -18.91 16.74 3.62
N GLY A 24 -18.47 15.49 3.69
CA GLY A 24 -17.07 15.09 3.54
C GLY A 24 -16.16 15.45 4.73
N LYS A 25 -16.71 16.04 5.81
CA LYS A 25 -15.88 16.60 6.90
C LYS A 25 -15.63 15.65 8.06
N ASN A 26 -16.41 14.58 8.18
CA ASN A 26 -16.17 13.56 9.21
C ASN A 26 -16.00 12.19 8.55
N LEU A 27 -14.84 11.60 8.80
CA LEU A 27 -14.43 10.31 8.32
C LEU A 27 -14.26 9.35 9.49
N ILE A 28 -14.90 8.20 9.44
CA ILE A 28 -14.75 7.15 10.45
C ILE A 28 -14.31 5.87 9.76
N GLU A 29 -13.26 5.27 10.29
CA GLU A 29 -12.71 4.00 9.84
C GLU A 29 -12.85 2.96 10.93
N LEU A 30 -13.36 1.79 10.57
CA LEU A 30 -13.63 0.68 11.48
C LEU A 30 -12.43 -0.28 11.51
N LYS A 31 -12.02 -0.68 12.69
CA LYS A 31 -10.91 -1.62 12.87
C LYS A 31 -11.31 -2.74 13.81
N SER A 32 -11.16 -3.98 13.38
CA SER A 32 -11.34 -5.14 14.26
C SER A 32 -10.21 -5.21 15.30
N GLY A 33 -10.56 -5.63 16.52
CA GLY A 33 -9.59 -5.87 17.59
C GLY A 33 -9.17 -4.62 18.36
N LYS A 34 -7.89 -4.58 18.77
CA LYS A 34 -7.34 -3.58 19.69
C LYS A 34 -6.41 -2.61 18.99
N ALA A 35 -6.39 -1.38 19.47
CA ALA A 35 -5.36 -0.39 19.18
C ALA A 35 -4.06 -0.71 19.95
N ASP A 36 -2.99 0.02 19.65
CA ASP A 36 -1.77 -0.02 20.45
C ASP A 36 -2.02 0.69 21.78
N GLY A 37 -1.37 0.22 22.84
CA GLY A 37 -1.50 0.81 24.16
C GLY A 37 -0.17 0.83 24.93
N TRP A 38 0.10 1.95 25.59
CA TRP A 38 1.23 2.10 26.50
C TRP A 38 0.78 2.87 27.73
N ASN A 39 1.04 2.32 28.91
CA ASN A 39 0.69 2.94 30.20
C ASN A 39 -0.76 3.43 30.30
N GLY A 40 -1.72 2.62 29.80
CA GLY A 40 -3.14 2.97 29.84
C GLY A 40 -3.60 3.98 28.77
N VAL A 41 -2.69 4.51 27.96
CA VAL A 41 -3.01 5.41 26.85
C VAL A 41 -3.19 4.60 25.58
N ILE A 42 -4.40 4.61 25.02
CA ILE A 42 -4.73 3.96 23.76
C ILE A 42 -4.30 4.88 22.61
N ARG A 43 -3.53 4.34 21.68
CA ARG A 43 -3.06 5.03 20.46
C ARG A 43 -3.43 4.25 19.24
N ALA A 44 -3.71 4.94 18.15
CA ALA A 44 -3.88 4.31 16.84
C ALA A 44 -2.58 3.61 16.41
N LYS A 45 -2.72 2.46 15.77
CA LYS A 45 -1.58 1.82 15.09
C LYS A 45 -1.07 2.76 13.99
N ALA A 46 0.25 2.80 13.81
CA ALA A 46 0.89 3.71 12.84
C ALA A 46 0.32 3.54 11.42
N SER A 47 0.03 2.30 10.99
CA SER A 47 -0.58 2.01 9.69
C SER A 47 -1.99 2.58 9.57
N HIS A 48 -2.80 2.51 10.63
CA HIS A 48 -4.16 3.06 10.63
C HIS A 48 -4.15 4.59 10.61
N ALA A 49 -3.25 5.20 11.38
CA ALA A 49 -3.04 6.65 11.36
C ALA A 49 -2.62 7.13 9.96
N LEU A 50 -1.72 6.40 9.31
CA LEU A 50 -1.29 6.68 7.94
C LEU A 50 -2.43 6.55 6.92
N GLN A 51 -3.27 5.51 7.04
CA GLN A 51 -4.45 5.34 6.20
C GLN A 51 -5.39 6.54 6.29
N MET A 52 -5.67 7.01 7.52
CA MET A 52 -6.51 8.19 7.73
C MET A 52 -5.89 9.46 7.12
N ALA A 53 -4.56 9.59 7.19
CA ALA A 53 -3.85 10.69 6.56
C ALA A 53 -4.01 10.69 5.04
N LEU A 54 -3.83 9.52 4.41
CA LEU A 54 -3.99 9.35 2.96
C LEU A 54 -5.43 9.62 2.51
N TYR A 55 -6.43 9.22 3.28
CA TYR A 55 -7.83 9.54 2.99
C TYR A 55 -8.11 11.06 2.98
N LYS A 56 -7.50 11.82 3.89
CA LYS A 56 -7.60 13.29 3.85
C LYS A 56 -6.98 13.88 2.59
N GLU A 57 -5.86 13.33 2.13
CA GLU A 57 -5.28 13.72 0.85
C GLU A 57 -6.21 13.40 -0.33
N VAL A 58 -6.81 12.22 -0.33
CA VAL A 58 -7.78 11.82 -1.35
C VAL A 58 -8.98 12.77 -1.37
N LEU A 59 -9.54 13.12 -0.21
CA LEU A 59 -10.66 14.06 -0.12
C LEU A 59 -10.26 15.47 -0.60
N PHE A 60 -9.06 15.91 -0.30
CA PHE A 60 -8.54 17.19 -0.77
C PHE A 60 -8.44 17.22 -2.31
N TYR A 61 -7.79 16.22 -2.91
CA TYR A 61 -7.56 16.22 -4.37
C TYR A 61 -8.81 15.89 -5.19
N ASN A 62 -9.78 15.17 -4.64
CA ASN A 62 -10.98 14.76 -5.36
C ASN A 62 -12.17 15.69 -5.13
N LEU A 63 -12.28 16.31 -3.97
CA LEU A 63 -13.47 17.07 -3.55
C LEU A 63 -13.14 18.50 -3.09
N ASP A 64 -11.90 18.94 -3.20
CA ASP A 64 -11.41 20.26 -2.76
C ASP A 64 -11.69 20.57 -1.27
N ILE A 65 -11.84 19.52 -0.45
CA ILE A 65 -12.07 19.67 0.99
C ILE A 65 -10.72 19.89 1.69
N LEU A 66 -10.58 20.99 2.41
CA LEU A 66 -9.35 21.31 3.11
C LEU A 66 -9.04 20.26 4.18
N ARG A 67 -7.78 19.82 4.26
CA ARG A 67 -7.34 18.75 5.17
C ARG A 67 -7.63 19.02 6.63
N GLU A 68 -7.53 20.28 7.03
CA GLU A 68 -7.84 20.79 8.37
C GLU A 68 -9.34 20.77 8.70
N GLU A 69 -10.19 20.79 7.70
CA GLU A 69 -11.65 20.69 7.89
C GLU A 69 -12.09 19.24 8.11
N VAL A 70 -11.29 18.26 7.66
CA VAL A 70 -11.61 16.83 7.80
C VAL A 70 -11.21 16.33 9.19
N ARG A 71 -12.22 15.95 9.97
CA ARG A 71 -12.03 15.23 11.24
C ARG A 71 -12.04 13.74 10.97
N SER A 72 -10.97 13.06 11.33
CA SER A 72 -10.83 11.62 11.14
C SER A 72 -10.84 10.87 12.46
N TYR A 73 -11.57 9.78 12.48
CA TYR A 73 -11.78 8.95 13.66
C TYR A 73 -11.56 7.49 13.35
N LEU A 74 -10.94 6.79 14.30
CA LEU A 74 -10.79 5.33 14.28
C LEU A 74 -11.74 4.74 15.33
N PHE A 75 -12.51 3.75 14.93
CA PHE A 75 -13.32 2.94 15.81
C PHE A 75 -12.77 1.52 15.89
N TYR A 76 -12.21 1.18 17.02
CA TYR A 76 -11.73 -0.18 17.28
C TYR A 76 -12.82 -0.99 17.98
N SER A 77 -13.14 -2.17 17.46
CA SER A 77 -14.22 -3.01 18.02
C SER A 77 -14.03 -3.41 19.49
N ALA A 78 -12.79 -3.36 19.98
CA ALA A 78 -12.49 -3.66 21.38
C ALA A 78 -12.83 -2.52 22.37
N TYR A 79 -13.21 -1.33 21.87
CA TYR A 79 -13.44 -0.16 22.72
C TYR A 79 -14.71 0.57 22.32
N PRO A 80 -15.55 1.01 23.29
CA PRO A 80 -16.84 1.64 23.01
C PRO A 80 -16.73 3.14 22.72
N LYS A 81 -15.70 3.59 21.98
CA LYS A 81 -15.51 5.01 21.65
C LYS A 81 -14.71 5.23 20.38
N LEU A 82 -14.90 6.43 19.81
CA LEU A 82 -14.11 6.93 18.68
C LEU A 82 -12.79 7.55 19.17
N TYR A 83 -11.72 7.30 18.45
CA TYR A 83 -10.41 7.89 18.68
C TYR A 83 -10.11 8.88 17.56
N ALA A 84 -10.02 10.16 17.90
CA ALA A 84 -9.60 11.17 16.92
C ALA A 84 -8.16 10.95 16.51
N GLU A 85 -7.89 10.99 15.21
CA GLU A 85 -6.56 10.78 14.67
C GLU A 85 -5.99 12.07 14.09
N ARG A 86 -4.73 12.34 14.43
CA ARG A 86 -3.94 13.45 13.90
C ARG A 86 -2.67 12.89 13.26
N SER A 87 -2.62 12.91 11.95
CA SER A 87 -1.46 12.43 11.20
C SER A 87 -0.37 13.49 11.11
N ALA A 88 0.89 13.06 11.16
CA ALA A 88 2.03 13.94 10.93
C ALA A 88 2.34 14.03 9.40
N LYS A 89 2.61 15.23 8.89
CA LYS A 89 2.95 15.45 7.47
C LYS A 89 4.09 14.54 6.96
N GLY A 90 5.09 14.27 7.79
CA GLY A 90 6.20 13.37 7.43
C GLY A 90 5.81 11.91 7.17
N GLN A 91 4.67 11.45 7.70
CA GLN A 91 4.18 10.09 7.43
C GLN A 91 3.62 9.97 6.01
N ILE A 92 2.93 10.99 5.52
CA ILE A 92 2.40 11.04 4.15
C ILE A 92 3.55 10.97 3.14
N GLN A 93 4.59 11.80 3.34
CA GLN A 93 5.76 11.80 2.45
C GLN A 93 6.44 10.41 2.41
N LYS A 94 6.58 9.75 3.56
CA LYS A 94 7.12 8.38 3.62
C LYS A 94 6.25 7.38 2.86
N ALA A 95 4.93 7.47 2.99
CA ALA A 95 4.00 6.59 2.28
C ALA A 95 4.08 6.79 0.77
N ILE A 96 4.12 8.04 0.30
CA ILE A 96 4.26 8.35 -1.12
C ILE A 96 5.62 7.89 -1.66
N SER A 97 6.69 8.09 -0.89
CA SER A 97 8.02 7.57 -1.26
C SER A 97 8.02 6.05 -1.38
N LEU A 98 7.42 5.35 -0.42
CA LEU A 98 7.29 3.89 -0.47
C LEU A 98 6.47 3.43 -1.70
N ARG A 99 5.31 4.07 -1.97
CA ARG A 99 4.52 3.80 -3.16
C ARG A 99 5.34 3.98 -4.44
N ASN A 100 6.11 5.08 -4.54
CA ASN A 100 6.97 5.32 -5.70
C ASN A 100 8.05 4.26 -5.87
N GLN A 101 8.65 3.79 -4.78
CA GLN A 101 9.63 2.69 -4.82
C GLN A 101 8.99 1.38 -5.29
N ILE A 102 7.78 1.05 -4.81
CA ILE A 102 7.05 -0.15 -5.25
C ILE A 102 6.81 -0.07 -6.76
N VAL A 103 6.22 1.02 -7.25
CA VAL A 103 5.93 1.20 -8.69
C VAL A 103 7.21 1.16 -9.53
N ALA A 104 8.29 1.80 -9.07
CA ALA A 104 9.57 1.75 -9.76
C ALA A 104 10.12 0.32 -9.86
N ASN A 105 10.01 -0.47 -8.78
CA ASN A 105 10.44 -1.87 -8.78
C ASN A 105 9.55 -2.75 -9.67
N GLU A 106 8.22 -2.55 -9.67
CA GLU A 106 7.32 -3.25 -10.59
C GLU A 106 7.69 -2.97 -12.06
N ILE A 107 7.99 -1.72 -12.41
CA ILE A 107 8.44 -1.35 -13.76
C ILE A 107 9.78 -2.03 -14.10
N ARG A 108 10.73 -2.04 -13.18
CA ARG A 108 12.02 -2.70 -13.37
C ARG A 108 11.85 -4.21 -13.55
N LEU A 109 11.02 -4.86 -12.76
CA LEU A 109 10.70 -6.29 -12.89
C LEU A 109 10.04 -6.58 -14.26
N LYS A 110 9.07 -5.76 -14.67
CA LYS A 110 8.44 -5.83 -15.98
C LYS A 110 9.47 -5.74 -17.10
N ASN A 111 10.49 -4.91 -16.95
CA ASN A 111 11.57 -4.72 -17.94
C ASN A 111 12.65 -5.83 -17.90
N GLY A 112 12.52 -6.82 -17.04
CA GLY A 112 13.46 -7.94 -16.94
C GLY A 112 14.65 -7.72 -16.01
N GLU A 113 14.61 -6.69 -15.16
CA GLU A 113 15.68 -6.38 -14.22
C GLU A 113 15.62 -7.20 -12.91
N GLY A 114 14.88 -8.31 -12.89
CA GLY A 114 14.71 -9.16 -11.71
C GLY A 114 16.03 -9.63 -11.10
N LYS A 115 17.02 -9.95 -11.92
CA LYS A 115 18.36 -10.32 -11.44
C LYS A 115 19.00 -9.20 -10.60
N ALA A 116 19.03 -7.99 -11.13
CA ALA A 116 19.63 -6.84 -10.45
C ALA A 116 18.91 -6.49 -9.13
N LEU A 117 17.60 -6.74 -9.03
CA LEU A 117 16.81 -6.45 -7.85
C LEU A 117 16.93 -7.53 -6.76
N LEU A 118 17.06 -8.80 -7.14
CA LEU A 118 16.84 -9.91 -6.22
C LEU A 118 18.10 -10.71 -5.86
N GLU A 119 19.12 -10.73 -6.74
CA GLU A 119 20.27 -11.62 -6.59
C GLU A 119 21.09 -11.34 -5.31
N HIS A 120 21.08 -10.09 -4.86
CA HIS A 120 21.87 -9.64 -3.69
C HIS A 120 21.05 -9.47 -2.41
N LEU A 121 19.78 -9.89 -2.42
CA LEU A 121 18.95 -9.78 -1.22
C LEU A 121 19.48 -10.67 -0.09
N THR A 122 19.59 -10.07 1.08
CA THR A 122 19.94 -10.72 2.33
C THR A 122 18.88 -10.40 3.40
N SER A 123 18.93 -11.08 4.54
CA SER A 123 18.07 -10.69 5.67
C SER A 123 18.31 -9.24 6.10
N ASP A 124 19.55 -8.77 6.00
CA ASP A 124 19.91 -7.40 6.41
C ASP A 124 19.31 -6.35 5.43
N SER A 125 19.01 -6.73 4.18
CA SER A 125 18.27 -5.86 3.25
C SER A 125 16.88 -5.48 3.76
N PHE A 126 16.32 -6.23 4.70
CA PHE A 126 15.02 -6.00 5.34
C PHE A 126 15.13 -5.38 6.74
N ASN A 127 16.34 -5.02 7.17
CA ASN A 127 16.64 -4.47 8.48
C ASN A 127 17.17 -3.03 8.41
N GLU A 128 16.43 -2.14 7.79
CA GLU A 128 16.85 -0.74 7.60
C GLU A 128 17.18 0.00 8.92
N ARG A 129 16.62 -0.46 10.05
CA ARG A 129 16.81 0.17 11.36
C ARG A 129 17.92 -0.47 12.19
N ASN A 130 18.63 -1.44 11.65
CA ASN A 130 19.60 -2.27 12.40
C ASN A 130 19.00 -2.82 13.71
N ASP A 131 17.75 -3.29 13.63
CA ASP A 131 17.06 -3.85 14.79
C ASP A 131 17.81 -5.07 15.31
N GLN A 132 18.14 -5.06 16.60
CA GLN A 132 18.79 -6.14 17.32
C GLN A 132 17.86 -6.75 18.38
N SER A 133 16.57 -6.45 18.30
CA SER A 133 15.58 -6.99 19.23
C SER A 133 15.49 -8.51 19.15
N LYS A 134 15.03 -9.12 20.25
CA LYS A 134 14.73 -10.56 20.26
C LYS A 134 13.75 -10.97 19.16
N LEU A 135 12.80 -10.09 18.83
CA LEU A 135 11.83 -10.32 17.75
C LEU A 135 12.54 -10.45 16.40
N TRP A 136 13.47 -9.54 16.10
CA TRP A 136 14.26 -9.61 14.88
C TRP A 136 15.17 -10.85 14.87
N CYS A 137 16.05 -10.97 15.87
CA CYS A 137 17.10 -11.97 15.85
C CYS A 137 16.57 -13.42 15.91
N CYS A 138 15.52 -13.67 16.71
CA CYS A 138 15.03 -15.03 16.96
C CYS A 138 13.87 -15.45 16.07
N TYR A 139 13.13 -14.50 15.45
CA TYR A 139 11.93 -14.82 14.70
C TYR A 139 11.96 -14.28 13.28
N GLN A 140 12.12 -12.98 13.08
CA GLN A 140 12.00 -12.38 11.74
C GLN A 140 13.18 -12.76 10.84
N ARG A 141 14.41 -12.57 11.29
CA ARG A 141 15.62 -12.90 10.51
C ARG A 141 15.66 -14.37 10.09
N PRO A 142 15.44 -15.37 10.97
CA PRO A 142 15.41 -16.78 10.58
C PRO A 142 14.33 -17.10 9.55
N GLN A 143 13.15 -16.48 9.64
CA GLN A 143 12.09 -16.67 8.66
C GLN A 143 12.49 -16.11 7.28
N ILE A 144 13.09 -14.93 7.23
CA ILE A 144 13.58 -14.33 5.99
C ILE A 144 14.70 -15.19 5.38
N GLU A 145 15.65 -15.67 6.19
CA GLU A 145 16.71 -16.56 5.73
C GLU A 145 16.14 -17.86 5.16
N ALA A 146 15.19 -18.49 5.84
CA ALA A 146 14.52 -19.68 5.34
C ALA A 146 13.76 -19.44 4.01
N TRP A 147 13.16 -18.26 3.86
CA TRP A 147 12.48 -17.85 2.62
C TRP A 147 13.46 -17.59 1.48
N LEU A 148 14.63 -17.00 1.74
CA LEU A 148 15.66 -16.74 0.73
C LEU A 148 16.48 -17.99 0.34
N MET A 149 16.52 -19.00 1.22
CA MET A 149 17.39 -20.17 1.02
C MET A 149 17.13 -20.93 -0.29
N PRO A 150 15.90 -21.28 -0.68
CA PRO A 150 15.65 -21.98 -1.94
C PRO A 150 16.18 -21.22 -3.14
N PHE A 151 16.02 -19.91 -3.16
CA PHE A 151 16.51 -19.05 -4.23
C PHE A 151 18.03 -18.99 -4.28
N ARG A 152 18.71 -18.92 -3.12
CA ARG A 152 20.18 -18.93 -3.04
C ARG A 152 20.78 -20.24 -3.54
N GLN A 153 20.12 -21.36 -3.23
CA GLN A 153 20.55 -22.71 -3.62
C GLN A 153 20.19 -23.08 -5.06
N ALA A 154 19.30 -22.33 -5.67
CA ALA A 154 18.85 -22.59 -7.04
C ALA A 154 20.03 -22.51 -8.05
N SER A 155 20.02 -23.42 -9.01
CA SER A 155 20.97 -23.45 -10.12
C SER A 155 20.85 -22.19 -11.00
N PRO A 156 21.86 -21.87 -11.81
CA PRO A 156 21.78 -20.74 -12.74
C PRO A 156 20.57 -20.81 -13.68
N LEU A 157 20.19 -22.02 -14.11
CA LEU A 157 19.05 -22.24 -15.00
C LEU A 157 17.72 -21.94 -14.28
N GLU A 158 17.55 -22.42 -13.04
CA GLU A 158 16.37 -22.16 -12.23
C GLU A 158 16.21 -20.67 -11.93
N LYS A 159 17.31 -19.98 -11.61
CA LYS A 159 17.31 -18.53 -11.42
C LYS A 159 16.92 -17.78 -12.69
N ALA A 160 17.48 -18.18 -13.85
CA ALA A 160 17.13 -17.59 -15.12
C ALA A 160 15.65 -17.78 -15.44
N TYR A 161 15.12 -18.99 -15.26
CA TYR A 161 13.68 -19.27 -15.41
C TYR A 161 12.84 -18.39 -14.48
N PHE A 162 13.21 -18.31 -13.21
CA PHE A 162 12.50 -17.48 -12.22
C PHE A 162 12.45 -16.00 -12.64
N TYR A 163 13.55 -15.42 -13.08
CA TYR A 163 13.57 -14.02 -13.51
C TYR A 163 12.70 -13.77 -14.76
N HIS A 164 12.74 -14.69 -15.72
CA HIS A 164 11.91 -14.58 -16.91
C HIS A 164 10.42 -14.72 -16.58
N PHE A 165 10.07 -15.68 -15.71
CA PHE A 165 8.70 -15.88 -15.28
C PHE A 165 8.18 -14.69 -14.46
N LEU A 166 9.01 -14.12 -13.60
CA LEU A 166 8.67 -12.91 -12.83
C LEU A 166 8.41 -11.73 -13.77
N SER A 167 9.28 -11.51 -14.76
CA SER A 167 9.06 -10.45 -15.76
C SER A 167 7.79 -10.68 -16.58
N PHE A 168 7.48 -11.93 -16.91
CA PHE A 168 6.25 -12.28 -17.59
C PHE A 168 5.03 -11.94 -16.73
N THR A 169 5.00 -12.38 -15.47
CA THR A 169 3.87 -12.10 -14.57
C THR A 169 3.65 -10.61 -14.35
N GLU A 170 4.71 -9.83 -14.22
CA GLU A 170 4.62 -8.37 -14.08
C GLU A 170 4.10 -7.70 -15.36
N LYS A 171 4.47 -8.19 -16.53
CA LYS A 171 3.90 -7.71 -17.80
C LYS A 171 2.42 -8.00 -17.90
N GLU A 172 1.99 -9.21 -17.55
CA GLU A 172 0.57 -9.59 -17.56
C GLU A 172 -0.24 -8.76 -16.56
N GLN A 173 0.29 -8.53 -15.35
CA GLN A 173 -0.36 -7.65 -14.37
C GLN A 173 -0.46 -6.21 -14.87
N PHE A 174 0.59 -5.70 -15.49
CA PHE A 174 0.57 -4.36 -16.05
C PHE A 174 -0.48 -4.24 -17.17
N LEU A 175 -0.49 -5.20 -18.11
CA LEU A 175 -1.46 -5.26 -19.20
C LEU A 175 -2.91 -5.41 -18.69
N SER A 176 -3.13 -6.19 -17.65
CA SER A 176 -4.46 -6.32 -17.05
C SER A 176 -4.98 -5.00 -16.46
N LYS A 177 -4.08 -4.15 -15.99
CA LYS A 177 -4.43 -2.81 -15.46
C LYS A 177 -4.62 -1.78 -16.57
N THR A 178 -3.70 -1.73 -17.53
CA THR A 178 -3.63 -0.66 -18.54
C THR A 178 -4.31 -1.01 -19.87
N GLY A 179 -4.58 -2.30 -20.11
CA GLY A 179 -4.96 -2.81 -21.43
C GLY A 179 -3.75 -2.91 -22.38
N ASP A 180 -3.96 -3.54 -23.53
CA ASP A 180 -2.98 -3.60 -24.62
C ASP A 180 -3.35 -2.57 -25.68
N SER A 181 -2.53 -1.53 -25.83
CA SER A 181 -2.73 -0.48 -26.83
C SER A 181 -2.67 -0.99 -28.27
N LYS A 182 -2.20 -2.21 -28.50
CA LYS A 182 -2.15 -2.86 -29.83
C LYS A 182 -3.43 -3.62 -30.17
N LEU A 183 -4.31 -3.82 -29.22
CA LEU A 183 -5.56 -4.56 -29.38
C LEU A 183 -6.73 -3.63 -28.99
N ASP A 184 -7.47 -3.13 -29.98
CA ASP A 184 -8.62 -2.23 -29.80
C ASP A 184 -9.70 -2.78 -28.84
N SER A 185 -9.71 -4.07 -28.58
CA SER A 185 -10.67 -4.74 -27.69
C SER A 185 -10.15 -4.98 -26.26
N SER A 186 -8.87 -4.77 -26.00
CA SER A 186 -8.25 -5.05 -24.70
C SER A 186 -8.18 -3.81 -23.84
N ARG A 187 -9.25 -3.57 -23.07
CA ARG A 187 -9.30 -2.48 -22.08
C ARG A 187 -8.89 -2.99 -20.73
N GLY A 188 -7.91 -2.33 -20.09
CA GLY A 188 -7.51 -2.62 -18.71
C GLY A 188 -8.40 -1.94 -17.68
N PHE A 189 -8.22 -2.31 -16.41
CA PHE A 189 -8.94 -1.67 -15.28
C PHE A 189 -8.74 -0.15 -15.23
N ALA A 190 -7.61 0.36 -15.68
CA ALA A 190 -7.35 1.81 -15.72
C ALA A 190 -8.24 2.56 -16.71
N ASP A 191 -8.83 1.89 -17.70
CA ASP A 191 -9.74 2.51 -18.66
C ASP A 191 -11.05 2.99 -18.02
N ILE A 192 -11.40 2.44 -16.85
CA ILE A 192 -12.52 2.95 -16.03
C ILE A 192 -12.34 4.44 -15.70
N TRP A 193 -11.13 4.96 -15.66
CA TRP A 193 -10.84 6.36 -15.37
C TRP A 193 -11.34 7.28 -16.48
N ASN A 194 -11.31 6.80 -17.71
CA ASN A 194 -11.81 7.51 -18.89
C ASN A 194 -13.26 7.14 -19.23
N ALA A 195 -13.88 6.24 -18.48
CA ALA A 195 -15.24 5.80 -18.73
C ALA A 195 -16.24 6.90 -18.37
N ASP A 196 -17.32 7.00 -19.14
CA ASP A 196 -18.44 7.90 -18.85
C ASP A 196 -19.05 7.58 -17.46
N LEU A 197 -19.62 8.60 -16.81
CA LEU A 197 -20.28 8.46 -15.49
C LEU A 197 -21.41 7.41 -15.48
N THR A 198 -21.98 7.11 -16.63
CA THR A 198 -23.01 6.05 -16.79
C THR A 198 -22.43 4.64 -16.75
N THR A 199 -21.11 4.48 -16.94
CA THR A 199 -20.40 3.20 -16.95
C THR A 199 -19.53 2.99 -15.71
N LYS A 200 -19.38 4.01 -14.87
CA LYS A 200 -18.71 3.96 -13.55
C LYS A 200 -19.70 3.63 -12.45
#